data_ed638d4016c97c25606e42fa8d12a1b4
#
_entry.id   ed638d4016c97c25606e42fa8d12a1b4
#
_cell.length_a   1.000
_cell.length_b   1.000
_cell.length_c   1.000
_cell.angle_alpha   90.00
_cell.angle_beta   90.00
_cell.angle_gamma   90.00
#
_symmetry.space_group_name_H-M   'P 1'
#
loop_
_entity.id
_entity.type
_entity.pdbx_description
1 polymer ?
#
loop_
_entity_poly.entity_id
_entity_poly.type
_entity_poly.pdbx_seq_one_letter_code
_entity_poly.pdbx_strand_id
1 'polypeptide(L)'
;ANECAVDVPKGIARDVKVGDTLTLTVEGTDAADSFAETTYKVVGVVRSSRYFSIDRESTSVGNGTVAMFAYVPAASFSLAAYTDAYIQVSGAAEPMAFTDQYDAVVQPVTDRLEAIADIRAQQRTDEVVGEATDQLNDAKATYEKGKKESEQQLADAKQKIDDSRRQIA
;
A
#
# COMPACT_ATOMS: atom_id res chain seq x y z
N ALA A 1 -10.20 -17.47 3.94
CA ALA A 1 -10.62 -17.52 5.34
C ALA A 1 -10.08 -16.28 6.03
N ASN A 2 -10.95 -15.49 6.66
CA ASN A 2 -10.59 -14.26 7.37
C ASN A 2 -10.03 -14.61 8.75
N GLU A 3 -8.83 -15.18 8.77
CA GLU A 3 -8.13 -15.60 9.97
C GLU A 3 -6.83 -14.84 10.12
N CYS A 4 -6.44 -14.58 11.39
CA CYS A 4 -5.16 -13.94 11.68
C CYS A 4 -4.48 -14.60 12.89
N ALA A 5 -3.16 -14.45 12.94
CA ALA A 5 -2.39 -14.66 14.16
C ALA A 5 -1.92 -13.31 14.69
N VAL A 6 -1.83 -13.15 16.00
CA VAL A 6 -1.41 -11.89 16.62
C VAL A 6 -0.14 -12.08 17.45
N ASP A 7 0.77 -11.12 17.36
CA ASP A 7 1.94 -11.03 18.25
C ASP A 7 1.71 -9.88 19.22
N VAL A 8 1.36 -10.24 20.46
CA VAL A 8 1.00 -9.30 21.52
C VAL A 8 2.04 -9.39 22.64
N PRO A 9 2.80 -8.34 22.94
CA PRO A 9 3.70 -8.31 24.08
C PRO A 9 2.92 -8.42 25.40
N LYS A 10 3.46 -9.16 26.35
CA LYS A 10 2.86 -9.24 27.69
C LYS A 10 2.86 -7.85 28.35
N GLY A 11 1.70 -7.40 28.81
CA GLY A 11 1.54 -6.20 29.63
C GLY A 11 1.33 -4.87 28.88
N ILE A 12 1.32 -4.87 27.54
CA ILE A 12 1.15 -3.62 26.77
C ILE A 12 -0.19 -3.53 26.05
N ALA A 13 -0.72 -4.62 25.56
CA ALA A 13 -1.96 -4.62 24.80
C ALA A 13 -3.10 -5.27 25.57
N ARG A 14 -4.33 -5.01 25.08
CA ARG A 14 -5.52 -5.72 25.52
C ARG A 14 -5.29 -7.22 25.47
N ASP A 15 -5.90 -7.94 26.40
CA ASP A 15 -5.84 -9.40 26.47
C ASP A 15 -6.55 -10.03 25.25
N VAL A 16 -5.82 -10.15 24.13
CA VAL A 16 -6.31 -10.77 22.90
C VAL A 16 -6.15 -12.27 22.97
N LYS A 17 -7.22 -13.01 22.71
CA LYS A 17 -7.29 -14.48 22.81
C LYS A 17 -7.66 -15.12 21.50
N VAL A 18 -7.28 -16.38 21.35
CA VAL A 18 -7.79 -17.22 20.24
C VAL A 18 -9.31 -17.28 20.33
N GLY A 19 -9.95 -17.01 19.20
CA GLY A 19 -11.41 -16.93 19.07
C GLY A 19 -11.97 -15.50 19.06
N ASP A 20 -11.19 -14.51 19.46
CA ASP A 20 -11.57 -13.09 19.35
C ASP A 20 -11.67 -12.63 17.92
N THR A 21 -12.37 -11.53 17.70
CA THR A 21 -12.45 -10.85 16.40
C THR A 21 -11.62 -9.58 16.43
N LEU A 22 -10.72 -9.45 15.47
CA LEU A 22 -9.91 -8.27 15.23
C LEU A 22 -10.49 -7.50 14.04
N THR A 23 -10.78 -6.22 14.24
CA THR A 23 -11.19 -5.31 13.15
C THR A 23 -10.10 -4.26 12.93
N LEU A 24 -9.65 -4.12 11.68
CA LEU A 24 -8.68 -3.12 11.27
C LEU A 24 -9.43 -1.84 10.92
N THR A 25 -9.02 -0.74 11.52
CA THR A 25 -9.50 0.61 11.19
C THR A 25 -8.30 1.50 10.93
N VAL A 26 -8.34 2.30 9.87
CA VAL A 26 -7.29 3.26 9.53
C VAL A 26 -7.86 4.66 9.72
N GLU A 27 -7.24 5.44 10.59
CA GLU A 27 -7.68 6.80 10.85
C GLU A 27 -7.35 7.71 9.66
N GLY A 28 -8.36 8.39 9.11
CA GLY A 28 -8.18 9.35 8.00
C GLY A 28 -8.15 8.76 6.59
N THR A 29 -8.19 7.44 6.43
CA THR A 29 -8.29 6.76 5.13
C THR A 29 -9.26 5.59 5.19
N ASP A 30 -9.78 5.15 4.04
CA ASP A 30 -10.57 3.92 4.00
C ASP A 30 -9.63 2.72 4.10
N ALA A 31 -9.80 1.89 5.13
CA ALA A 31 -9.04 0.65 5.28
C ALA A 31 -9.22 -0.30 4.08
N ALA A 32 -10.35 -0.20 3.37
CA ALA A 32 -10.62 -0.96 2.15
C ALA A 32 -9.65 -0.64 1.01
N ASP A 33 -9.02 0.53 0.99
CA ASP A 33 -8.01 0.88 -0.02
C ASP A 33 -6.74 0.04 0.12
N SER A 34 -6.44 -0.42 1.32
CA SER A 34 -5.22 -1.21 1.62
C SER A 34 -5.49 -2.68 1.90
N PHE A 35 -6.73 -3.02 2.27
CA PHE A 35 -7.10 -4.37 2.67
C PHE A 35 -8.39 -4.81 1.97
N ALA A 36 -8.34 -5.98 1.34
CA ALA A 36 -9.53 -6.64 0.79
C ALA A 36 -10.53 -7.06 1.89
N GLU A 37 -10.01 -7.30 3.09
CA GLU A 37 -10.77 -7.69 4.27
C GLU A 37 -10.28 -6.91 5.48
N THR A 38 -11.20 -6.42 6.29
CA THR A 38 -10.85 -5.63 7.49
C THR A 38 -11.19 -6.31 8.80
N THR A 39 -11.84 -7.48 8.75
CA THR A 39 -12.25 -8.22 9.95
C THR A 39 -11.73 -9.65 9.93
N TYR A 40 -11.02 -10.04 10.97
CA TYR A 40 -10.34 -11.32 11.09
C TYR A 40 -10.66 -12.01 12.41
N LYS A 41 -10.76 -13.35 12.35
CA LYS A 41 -10.82 -14.18 13.54
C LYS A 41 -9.40 -14.52 14.00
N VAL A 42 -9.11 -14.29 15.25
CA VAL A 42 -7.83 -14.66 15.86
C VAL A 42 -7.77 -16.17 16.05
N VAL A 43 -6.88 -16.83 15.33
CA VAL A 43 -6.67 -18.29 15.39
C VAL A 43 -5.38 -18.67 16.11
N GLY A 44 -4.52 -17.71 16.40
CA GLY A 44 -3.26 -17.95 17.12
C GLY A 44 -2.72 -16.70 17.78
N VAL A 45 -2.05 -16.89 18.92
CA VAL A 45 -1.20 -15.88 19.54
C VAL A 45 0.23 -16.39 19.39
N VAL A 46 1.06 -15.62 18.70
CA VAL A 46 2.42 -16.00 18.32
C VAL A 46 3.43 -15.01 18.89
N ARG A 47 4.72 -15.34 18.82
CA ARG A 47 5.82 -14.43 19.07
C ARG A 47 6.77 -14.47 17.90
N SER A 48 7.04 -13.30 17.36
CA SER A 48 8.05 -13.17 16.32
C SER A 48 9.44 -13.17 16.95
N SER A 49 10.33 -13.98 16.40
CA SER A 49 11.76 -13.95 16.75
C SER A 49 12.47 -12.66 16.30
N ARG A 50 11.80 -11.81 15.55
CA ARG A 50 12.34 -10.50 15.10
C ARG A 50 12.23 -9.42 16.16
N TYR A 51 11.34 -9.57 17.14
CA TYR A 51 11.06 -8.59 18.18
C TYR A 51 11.34 -9.17 19.55
N PHE A 52 12.59 -9.01 20.00
CA PHE A 52 13.05 -9.48 21.33
C PHE A 52 12.70 -8.51 22.46
N SER A 53 12.47 -7.24 22.11
CA SER A 53 12.12 -6.17 23.04
C SER A 53 10.62 -5.97 23.15
N ILE A 54 10.22 -5.30 24.23
CA ILE A 54 8.86 -4.74 24.38
C ILE A 54 8.69 -3.56 23.42
N ASP A 55 9.74 -2.77 23.24
CA ASP A 55 9.75 -1.69 22.27
C ASP A 55 9.79 -2.29 20.86
N ARG A 56 8.77 -1.94 20.12
CA ARG A 56 8.59 -2.34 18.75
C ARG A 56 8.92 -1.15 17.84
N GLU A 57 8.78 -1.34 16.56
CA GLU A 57 9.03 -0.27 15.58
C GLU A 57 8.17 0.97 15.89
N SER A 58 8.64 2.14 15.48
CA SER A 58 7.85 3.36 15.49
C SER A 58 6.92 3.41 14.28
N THR A 59 5.79 4.11 14.43
CA THR A 59 4.84 4.34 13.34
C THR A 59 4.53 5.83 13.24
N SER A 60 4.16 6.29 12.06
CA SER A 60 3.64 7.64 11.84
C SER A 60 2.14 7.75 12.17
N VAL A 61 1.49 6.66 12.54
CA VAL A 61 0.04 6.58 12.82
C VAL A 61 -0.20 6.57 14.32
N GLY A 62 -1.30 7.20 14.76
CA GLY A 62 -1.72 7.22 16.16
C GLY A 62 -0.73 7.94 17.06
N ASN A 63 -0.33 7.29 18.16
CA ASN A 63 0.61 7.83 19.14
C ASN A 63 2.09 7.56 18.80
N GLY A 64 2.38 7.06 17.62
CA GLY A 64 3.75 6.77 17.17
C GLY A 64 4.33 5.44 17.67
N THR A 65 3.55 4.61 18.37
CA THR A 65 4.01 3.33 18.91
C THR A 65 3.27 2.14 18.29
N VAL A 66 3.99 1.04 18.06
CA VAL A 66 3.39 -0.23 17.63
C VAL A 66 3.12 -1.08 18.86
N ALA A 67 1.85 -1.29 19.18
CA ALA A 67 1.44 -2.09 20.34
C ALA A 67 1.39 -3.60 20.05
N MET A 68 1.05 -4.01 18.83
CA MET A 68 0.94 -5.41 18.42
C MET A 68 1.10 -5.55 16.91
N PHE A 69 1.41 -6.75 16.44
CA PHE A 69 1.34 -7.10 15.03
C PHE A 69 0.24 -8.12 14.78
N ALA A 70 -0.45 -7.97 13.67
CA ALA A 70 -1.39 -8.96 13.17
C ALA A 70 -0.83 -9.55 11.86
N TYR A 71 -0.75 -10.86 11.80
CA TYR A 71 -0.36 -11.62 10.62
C TYR A 71 -1.63 -12.09 9.92
N VAL A 72 -1.88 -11.54 8.76
CA VAL A 72 -3.03 -11.86 7.91
C VAL A 72 -2.56 -12.54 6.62
N PRO A 73 -3.41 -13.28 5.91
CA PRO A 73 -3.05 -13.85 4.61
C PRO A 73 -2.61 -12.80 3.61
N ALA A 74 -1.63 -13.11 2.76
CA ALA A 74 -1.15 -12.19 1.74
C ALA A 74 -2.28 -11.68 0.82
N ALA A 75 -3.27 -12.52 0.52
CA ALA A 75 -4.44 -12.14 -0.27
C ALA A 75 -5.35 -11.09 0.41
N SER A 76 -5.12 -10.79 1.69
CA SER A 76 -5.85 -9.73 2.41
C SER A 76 -5.33 -8.33 2.10
N PHE A 77 -4.16 -8.21 1.46
CA PHE A 77 -3.60 -6.92 1.09
C PHE A 77 -3.99 -6.55 -0.34
N SER A 78 -4.47 -5.31 -0.53
CA SER A 78 -4.75 -4.69 -1.84
C SER A 78 -3.64 -3.76 -2.30
N LEU A 79 -2.47 -3.79 -1.65
CA LEU A 79 -1.35 -2.92 -1.95
C LEU A 79 -0.65 -3.31 -3.25
N ALA A 80 -0.28 -2.32 -4.05
CA ALA A 80 0.43 -2.52 -5.31
C ALA A 80 1.91 -2.93 -5.12
N ALA A 81 2.46 -2.74 -3.92
CA ALA A 81 3.86 -3.04 -3.60
C ALA A 81 4.00 -3.50 -2.15
N TYR A 82 5.05 -4.26 -1.87
CA TYR A 82 5.46 -4.58 -0.50
C TYR A 82 6.20 -3.38 0.10
N THR A 83 6.03 -3.16 1.41
CA THR A 83 6.75 -2.13 2.16
C THR A 83 8.16 -2.59 2.53
N ASP A 84 8.32 -3.89 2.78
CA ASP A 84 9.57 -4.48 3.25
C ASP A 84 9.82 -5.84 2.58
N ALA A 85 11.09 -6.16 2.38
CA ALA A 85 11.53 -7.46 1.92
C ALA A 85 12.60 -8.01 2.87
N TYR A 86 12.38 -9.22 3.37
CA TYR A 86 13.30 -9.91 4.27
C TYR A 86 14.05 -11.00 3.53
N ILE A 87 15.37 -10.89 3.52
CA ILE A 87 16.25 -11.76 2.76
C ILE A 87 17.09 -12.59 3.71
N GLN A 88 17.05 -13.91 3.53
CA GLN A 88 17.97 -14.84 4.21
C GLN A 88 19.13 -15.16 3.29
N VAL A 89 20.33 -14.91 3.77
CA VAL A 89 21.56 -15.24 3.04
C VAL A 89 21.99 -16.65 3.41
N SER A 90 22.17 -17.51 2.41
CA SER A 90 22.64 -18.88 2.62
C SER A 90 24.04 -18.87 3.26
N GLY A 91 24.22 -19.64 4.32
CA GLY A 91 25.46 -19.70 5.07
C GLY A 91 25.65 -18.63 6.14
N ALA A 92 24.77 -17.61 6.21
CA ALA A 92 24.88 -16.54 7.23
C ALA A 92 24.51 -16.99 8.64
N ALA A 93 23.87 -18.14 8.80
CA ALA A 93 23.54 -18.69 10.12
C ALA A 93 24.71 -19.41 10.82
N GLU A 94 25.77 -19.76 10.08
CA GLU A 94 26.91 -20.54 10.60
C GLU A 94 27.91 -19.68 11.38
N PRO A 95 28.38 -18.53 10.86
CA PRO A 95 29.26 -17.65 11.61
C PRO A 95 28.50 -16.88 12.68
N MET A 96 29.21 -16.46 13.71
CA MET A 96 28.66 -15.58 14.72
C MET A 96 28.35 -14.21 14.11
N ALA A 97 27.18 -13.66 14.37
CA ALA A 97 26.80 -12.34 13.91
C ALA A 97 27.79 -11.26 14.38
N PHE A 98 27.97 -10.24 13.56
CA PHE A 98 28.92 -9.12 13.81
C PHE A 98 30.40 -9.52 13.84
N THR A 99 30.78 -10.55 13.09
CA THR A 99 32.17 -10.94 12.87
C THR A 99 32.56 -10.77 11.41
N ASP A 100 33.85 -10.64 11.12
CA ASP A 100 34.36 -10.55 9.74
C ASP A 100 33.94 -11.75 8.88
N GLN A 101 33.75 -12.92 9.49
CA GLN A 101 33.26 -14.13 8.79
C GLN A 101 31.79 -13.99 8.39
N TYR A 102 30.97 -13.40 9.25
CA TYR A 102 29.59 -13.09 8.93
C TYR A 102 29.51 -12.06 7.80
N ASP A 103 30.27 -10.99 7.91
CA ASP A 103 30.30 -9.91 6.93
C ASP A 103 30.78 -10.41 5.56
N ALA A 104 31.78 -11.29 5.53
CA ALA A 104 32.26 -11.91 4.29
C ALA A 104 31.17 -12.72 3.56
N VAL A 105 30.19 -13.27 4.26
CA VAL A 105 29.06 -14.01 3.68
C VAL A 105 27.94 -13.07 3.25
N VAL A 106 27.64 -12.05 4.03
CA VAL A 106 26.47 -11.18 3.82
C VAL A 106 26.77 -10.02 2.87
N GLN A 107 27.95 -9.39 2.99
CA GLN A 107 28.29 -8.20 2.22
C GLN A 107 28.15 -8.35 0.69
N PRO A 108 28.60 -9.45 0.06
CA PRO A 108 28.43 -9.62 -1.38
C PRO A 108 26.97 -9.70 -1.84
N VAL A 109 26.05 -10.08 -0.95
CA VAL A 109 24.62 -10.08 -1.25
C VAL A 109 24.04 -8.67 -1.10
N THR A 110 24.45 -7.96 -0.04
CA THR A 110 24.09 -6.56 0.19
C THR A 110 24.51 -5.68 -0.99
N ASP A 111 25.78 -5.77 -1.41
CA ASP A 111 26.31 -4.99 -2.54
C ASP A 111 25.51 -5.22 -3.83
N ARG A 112 25.10 -6.47 -4.09
CA ARG A 112 24.26 -6.79 -5.25
C ARG A 112 22.84 -6.21 -5.12
N LEU A 113 22.27 -6.21 -3.93
CA LEU A 113 20.95 -5.64 -3.69
C LEU A 113 20.98 -4.11 -3.86
N GLU A 114 21.99 -3.45 -3.31
CA GLU A 114 22.20 -2.01 -3.48
C GLU A 114 22.37 -1.63 -4.96
N ALA A 115 23.15 -2.39 -5.71
CA ALA A 115 23.34 -2.15 -7.14
C ALA A 115 22.04 -2.27 -7.97
N ILE A 116 21.07 -3.05 -7.53
CA ILE A 116 19.78 -3.18 -8.21
C ILE A 116 18.75 -2.16 -7.69
N ALA A 117 18.89 -1.70 -6.46
CA ALA A 117 17.89 -0.86 -5.79
C ALA A 117 17.60 0.43 -6.58
N ASP A 118 18.64 1.15 -6.98
CA ASP A 118 18.51 2.40 -7.73
C ASP A 118 17.86 2.19 -9.10
N ILE A 119 18.22 1.11 -9.78
CA ILE A 119 17.66 0.75 -11.09
C ILE A 119 16.17 0.46 -10.95
N ARG A 120 15.79 -0.32 -9.94
CA ARG A 120 14.40 -0.69 -9.69
C ARG A 120 13.56 0.50 -9.22
N ALA A 121 14.13 1.37 -8.40
CA ALA A 121 13.48 2.61 -7.96
C ALA A 121 13.18 3.52 -9.16
N GLN A 122 14.15 3.70 -10.07
CA GLN A 122 13.93 4.48 -11.29
C GLN A 122 12.86 3.85 -12.19
N GLN A 123 12.94 2.55 -12.44
CA GLN A 123 11.95 1.83 -13.24
C GLN A 123 10.53 2.01 -12.64
N ARG A 124 10.38 1.88 -11.32
CA ARG A 124 9.08 2.06 -10.68
C ARG A 124 8.57 3.49 -10.78
N THR A 125 9.47 4.46 -10.66
CA THR A 125 9.12 5.88 -10.85
C THR A 125 8.60 6.12 -12.27
N ASP A 126 9.32 5.60 -13.28
CA ASP A 126 8.95 5.75 -14.69
C ASP A 126 7.61 5.09 -15.00
N GLU A 127 7.33 3.90 -14.44
CA GLU A 127 6.03 3.22 -14.54
C GLU A 127 4.90 4.08 -13.97
N VAL A 128 5.03 4.54 -12.73
CA VAL A 128 3.98 5.32 -12.04
C VAL A 128 3.73 6.66 -12.73
N VAL A 129 4.80 7.35 -13.15
CA VAL A 129 4.70 8.63 -13.89
C VAL A 129 4.08 8.40 -15.26
N GLY A 130 4.43 7.31 -15.93
CA GLY A 130 3.85 6.91 -17.21
C GLY A 130 2.35 6.70 -17.11
N GLU A 131 1.91 5.83 -16.19
CA GLU A 131 0.49 5.55 -15.93
C GLU A 131 -0.30 6.82 -15.59
N ALA A 132 0.23 7.69 -14.72
CA ALA A 132 -0.42 8.95 -14.36
C ALA A 132 -0.51 9.92 -15.54
N THR A 133 0.52 9.95 -16.40
CA THR A 133 0.54 10.78 -17.60
C THR A 133 -0.50 10.30 -18.62
N ASP A 134 -0.62 9.00 -18.82
CA ASP A 134 -1.61 8.43 -19.73
C ASP A 134 -3.05 8.73 -19.25
N GLN A 135 -3.33 8.53 -17.96
CA GLN A 135 -4.62 8.90 -17.37
C GLN A 135 -4.94 10.38 -17.54
N LEU A 136 -3.95 11.27 -17.35
CA LEU A 136 -4.14 12.71 -17.55
C LEU A 136 -4.43 13.05 -19.01
N ASN A 137 -3.75 12.40 -19.95
CA ASN A 137 -3.97 12.62 -21.38
C ASN A 137 -5.38 12.14 -21.81
N ASP A 138 -5.83 11.00 -21.33
CA ASP A 138 -7.17 10.47 -21.58
C ASP A 138 -8.25 11.39 -20.99
N ALA A 139 -8.05 11.89 -19.77
CA ALA A 139 -8.95 12.84 -19.14
C ALA A 139 -9.02 14.15 -19.92
N LYS A 140 -7.89 14.68 -20.40
CA LYS A 140 -7.86 15.88 -21.26
C LYS A 140 -8.59 15.67 -22.58
N ALA A 141 -8.36 14.54 -23.24
CA ALA A 141 -9.04 14.21 -24.49
C ALA A 141 -10.56 14.14 -24.31
N THR A 142 -11.02 13.51 -23.22
CA THR A 142 -12.43 13.43 -22.86
C THR A 142 -13.03 14.80 -22.57
N TYR A 143 -12.31 15.65 -21.84
CA TYR A 143 -12.73 17.02 -21.56
C TYR A 143 -12.87 17.86 -22.84
N GLU A 144 -11.87 17.84 -23.72
CA GLU A 144 -11.92 18.60 -24.98
C GLU A 144 -13.05 18.13 -25.91
N LYS A 145 -13.32 16.83 -25.95
CA LYS A 145 -14.45 16.28 -26.67
C LYS A 145 -15.78 16.80 -26.11
N GLY A 146 -15.98 16.69 -24.80
CA GLY A 146 -17.21 17.16 -24.14
C GLY A 146 -17.41 18.66 -24.27
N LYS A 147 -16.34 19.45 -24.21
CA LYS A 147 -16.36 20.90 -24.45
C LYS A 147 -16.85 21.22 -25.87
N LYS A 148 -16.27 20.58 -26.88
CA LYS A 148 -16.66 20.77 -28.28
C LYS A 148 -18.10 20.39 -28.55
N GLU A 149 -18.56 19.27 -27.98
CA GLU A 149 -19.97 18.83 -28.10
C GLU A 149 -20.92 19.83 -27.44
N SER A 150 -20.56 20.38 -26.27
CA SER A 150 -21.38 21.42 -25.59
C SER A 150 -21.40 22.73 -26.37
N GLU A 151 -20.30 23.17 -26.94
CA GLU A 151 -20.24 24.37 -27.81
C GLU A 151 -21.10 24.21 -29.04
N GLN A 152 -21.10 23.02 -29.68
CA GLN A 152 -21.98 22.72 -30.81
C GLN A 152 -23.44 22.75 -30.43
N GLN A 153 -23.82 22.09 -29.32
CA GLN A 153 -25.21 22.10 -28.83
C GLN A 153 -25.71 23.52 -28.53
N LEU A 154 -24.84 24.37 -27.97
CA LEU A 154 -25.14 25.76 -27.69
C LEU A 154 -25.34 26.57 -28.96
N ALA A 155 -24.53 26.35 -30.00
CA ALA A 155 -24.68 26.98 -31.31
C ALA A 155 -25.99 26.58 -31.99
N ASP A 156 -26.30 25.27 -31.98
CA ASP A 156 -27.55 24.73 -32.56
C ASP A 156 -28.81 25.29 -31.83
N ALA A 157 -28.72 25.37 -30.47
CA ALA A 157 -29.79 25.94 -29.67
C ALA A 157 -30.02 27.45 -29.98
N LYS A 158 -28.94 28.23 -30.11
CA LYS A 158 -29.04 29.65 -30.52
C LYS A 158 -29.68 29.80 -31.89
N GLN A 159 -29.26 29.00 -32.85
CA GLN A 159 -29.85 29.03 -34.20
C GLN A 159 -31.34 28.74 -34.17
N LYS A 160 -31.79 27.70 -33.45
CA LYS A 160 -33.20 27.38 -33.29
C LYS A 160 -34.01 28.54 -32.67
N ILE A 161 -33.43 29.21 -31.66
CA ILE A 161 -34.07 30.40 -31.07
C ILE A 161 -34.22 31.53 -32.07
N ASP A 162 -33.18 31.82 -32.84
CA ASP A 162 -33.23 32.89 -33.86
C ASP A 162 -34.22 32.58 -34.98
N ASP A 163 -34.27 31.34 -35.44
CA ASP A 163 -35.27 30.89 -36.45
C ASP A 163 -36.71 31.01 -35.91
N SER A 164 -36.94 30.61 -34.66
CA SER A 164 -38.26 30.76 -34.01
C SER A 164 -38.66 32.22 -33.85
N ARG A 165 -37.73 33.12 -33.51
CA ARG A 165 -37.98 34.56 -33.42
C ARG A 165 -38.37 35.15 -34.78
N ARG A 166 -37.75 34.73 -35.88
CA ARG A 166 -38.07 35.15 -37.24
C ARG A 166 -39.47 34.69 -37.69
N GLN A 167 -39.96 33.56 -37.19
CA GLN A 167 -41.26 33.01 -37.49
C GLN A 167 -42.44 33.73 -36.77
N ILE A 168 -42.12 34.38 -35.64
CA ILE A 168 -43.11 35.08 -34.79
C ILE A 168 -43.19 36.57 -35.15
N ALA A 169 -42.23 37.15 -35.83
CA ALA A 169 -42.19 38.53 -36.27
C ALA A 169 -42.91 38.71 -37.64
#